data_0c1252978f6f267ba13179ff8386b7bf
#
_entry.id   0c1252978f6f267ba13179ff8386b7bf
#
_cell.length_a   1.000
_cell.length_b   1.000
_cell.length_c   1.000
_cell.angle_alpha   90.00
_cell.angle_beta   90.00
_cell.angle_gamma   90.00
#
_symmetry.space_group_name_H-M   'P 1'
#
loop_
_entity.id
_entity.type
_entity.pdbx_description
1 polymer ?
#
loop_
_entity_poly.entity_id
_entity_poly.type
_entity_poly.pdbx_seq_one_letter_code
_entity_poly.pdbx_strand_id
1 'polypeptide(L)'
;MAKSIKRSKRALNEQKVLGHRSLIIKNDFINDLDIDAVFDIIKKSVPEKFYHNVDAFYVGEFEEMLEREVNALYKDGVIYISNIQDDIDDMVDDIIHEIAHALEDERGMDLYSDGKIEREFLAKRRLLLHRLHGERIDTEGYDFFDSEFDINFDEFLYQDVGYPLLRTLTSDIFYSPYAATALREYFADTFEAYFHKRKVNEVRSLSPAIYEKIEMLLEEE
;
A
#
# COMPACT_ATOMS: atom_id res chain seq x y z
N MET A 1 47.82 -21.93 18.31
CA MET A 1 46.45 -22.39 18.44
C MET A 1 45.52 -21.34 17.83
N ALA A 2 45.10 -21.54 16.59
CA ALA A 2 44.16 -20.66 15.90
C ALA A 2 42.74 -21.05 16.28
N LYS A 3 42.00 -20.17 16.95
CA LYS A 3 40.57 -20.34 17.19
C LYS A 3 39.81 -20.13 15.88
N SER A 4 39.33 -21.22 15.30
CA SER A 4 38.40 -21.24 14.20
C SER A 4 37.10 -20.54 14.63
N ILE A 5 36.84 -19.36 14.09
CA ILE A 5 35.55 -18.68 14.19
C ILE A 5 34.61 -19.42 13.23
N LYS A 6 33.80 -20.35 13.77
CA LYS A 6 32.65 -20.88 13.07
C LYS A 6 31.66 -19.72 12.85
N ARG A 7 31.67 -19.10 11.69
CA ARG A 7 30.53 -18.35 11.18
C ARG A 7 29.40 -19.37 10.99
N SER A 8 28.47 -19.45 11.94
CA SER A 8 27.19 -20.09 11.69
C SER A 8 26.53 -19.31 10.58
N LYS A 9 26.46 -19.86 9.37
CA LYS A 9 25.49 -19.43 8.36
C LYS A 9 24.12 -19.67 9.00
N ARG A 10 23.43 -18.59 9.46
CA ARG A 10 22.00 -18.66 9.75
C ARG A 10 21.36 -19.15 8.47
N ALA A 11 20.72 -20.31 8.48
CA ALA A 11 19.91 -20.76 7.38
C ALA A 11 18.80 -19.70 7.24
N LEU A 12 18.69 -19.05 6.08
CA LEU A 12 17.52 -18.27 5.74
C LEU A 12 16.34 -19.24 5.85
N ASN A 13 15.37 -18.92 6.71
CA ASN A 13 14.11 -19.65 6.78
C ASN A 13 13.32 -19.29 5.51
N GLU A 14 13.41 -20.16 4.52
CA GLU A 14 12.60 -20.07 3.30
C GLU A 14 11.45 -21.05 3.39
N GLN A 15 10.24 -20.54 3.19
CA GLN A 15 9.03 -21.36 3.06
C GLN A 15 8.22 -20.91 1.82
N LYS A 16 7.25 -21.71 1.40
CA LYS A 16 6.37 -21.38 0.29
C LYS A 16 5.02 -20.87 0.81
N VAL A 17 4.60 -19.74 0.28
CA VAL A 17 3.34 -19.09 0.58
C VAL A 17 2.58 -18.78 -0.70
N LEU A 18 1.28 -18.61 -0.63
CA LEU A 18 0.43 -18.23 -1.76
C LEU A 18 0.76 -19.03 -3.04
N GLY A 19 0.79 -20.37 -2.91
CA GLY A 19 1.13 -21.30 -3.98
C GLY A 19 2.62 -21.60 -4.06
N HIS A 20 3.36 -20.93 -4.94
CA HIS A 20 4.78 -21.22 -5.21
C HIS A 20 5.75 -20.12 -4.77
N ARG A 21 5.24 -19.01 -4.26
CA ARG A 21 6.03 -17.82 -3.90
C ARG A 21 6.94 -18.10 -2.70
N SER A 22 8.15 -17.56 -2.73
CA SER A 22 9.08 -17.73 -1.61
C SER A 22 8.80 -16.69 -0.54
N LEU A 23 8.65 -17.13 0.72
CA LEU A 23 8.75 -16.28 1.90
C LEU A 23 10.13 -16.47 2.52
N ILE A 24 10.88 -15.39 2.71
CA ILE A 24 12.23 -15.41 3.24
C ILE A 24 12.28 -14.51 4.47
N ILE A 25 12.46 -15.10 5.64
CA ILE A 25 12.55 -14.36 6.90
C ILE A 25 14.05 -14.12 7.19
N LYS A 26 14.47 -12.87 7.00
CA LYS A 26 15.84 -12.39 7.25
C LYS A 26 16.05 -12.03 8.73
N ASN A 27 15.05 -11.40 9.33
CA ASN A 27 15.02 -11.05 10.76
C ASN A 27 13.72 -11.57 11.35
N ASP A 28 13.80 -12.22 12.51
CA ASP A 28 12.62 -12.72 13.22
C ASP A 28 11.72 -11.53 13.63
N PHE A 29 10.41 -11.76 13.70
CA PHE A 29 9.48 -10.75 14.20
C PHE A 29 9.80 -10.38 15.65
N ILE A 30 9.56 -9.14 16.02
CA ILE A 30 9.74 -8.65 17.39
C ILE A 30 8.62 -9.21 18.29
N ASN A 31 7.42 -9.39 17.73
CA ASN A 31 6.25 -9.96 18.38
C ASN A 31 6.05 -11.41 17.94
N ASP A 32 5.30 -12.21 18.72
CA ASP A 32 4.87 -13.57 18.33
C ASP A 32 3.75 -13.48 17.26
N LEU A 33 4.09 -12.96 16.07
CA LEU A 33 3.16 -12.82 14.97
C LEU A 33 3.06 -14.12 14.17
N ASP A 34 1.84 -14.60 13.96
CA ASP A 34 1.56 -15.80 13.16
C ASP A 34 1.54 -15.43 11.66
N ILE A 35 2.68 -15.57 11.01
CA ILE A 35 2.85 -15.28 9.58
C ILE A 35 1.98 -16.19 8.68
N ASP A 36 1.71 -17.43 9.09
CA ASP A 36 0.87 -18.34 8.31
C ASP A 36 -0.58 -17.85 8.33
N ALA A 37 -1.06 -17.29 9.45
CA ALA A 37 -2.37 -16.66 9.55
C ALA A 37 -2.50 -15.44 8.62
N VAL A 38 -1.46 -14.61 8.50
CA VAL A 38 -1.40 -13.46 7.57
C VAL A 38 -1.63 -13.93 6.13
N PHE A 39 -0.83 -14.89 5.64
CA PHE A 39 -0.95 -15.38 4.28
C PHE A 39 -2.25 -16.16 4.01
N ASP A 40 -2.82 -16.79 5.03
CA ASP A 40 -4.14 -17.42 4.96
C ASP A 40 -5.27 -16.39 4.75
N ILE A 41 -5.17 -15.22 5.39
CA ILE A 41 -6.12 -14.11 5.20
C ILE A 41 -5.98 -13.55 3.79
N ILE A 42 -4.76 -13.24 3.34
CA ILE A 42 -4.51 -12.72 1.99
C ILE A 42 -5.08 -13.66 0.92
N LYS A 43 -4.78 -14.96 1.04
CA LYS A 43 -5.28 -15.99 0.11
C LYS A 43 -6.80 -16.04 0.03
N LYS A 44 -7.49 -15.76 1.13
CA LYS A 44 -8.98 -15.78 1.18
C LYS A 44 -9.59 -14.45 0.70
N SER A 45 -8.83 -13.36 0.81
CA SER A 45 -9.32 -12.02 0.52
C SER A 45 -9.03 -11.60 -0.92
N VAL A 46 -7.82 -11.84 -1.43
CA VAL A 46 -7.35 -11.36 -2.73
C VAL A 46 -7.22 -12.51 -3.71
N PRO A 47 -7.88 -12.47 -4.88
CA PRO A 47 -7.69 -13.45 -5.95
C PRO A 47 -6.23 -13.51 -6.45
N GLU A 48 -5.72 -14.72 -6.73
CA GLU A 48 -4.33 -14.95 -7.12
C GLU A 48 -3.91 -14.16 -8.37
N LYS A 49 -4.83 -13.91 -9.29
CA LYS A 49 -4.58 -13.13 -10.51
C LYS A 49 -4.11 -11.69 -10.25
N PHE A 50 -4.35 -11.13 -9.07
CA PHE A 50 -3.92 -9.78 -8.71
C PHE A 50 -2.49 -9.70 -8.16
N TYR A 51 -1.89 -10.84 -7.83
CA TYR A 51 -0.51 -10.90 -7.33
C TYR A 51 0.33 -11.99 -8.01
N HIS A 52 -0.05 -12.38 -9.23
CA HIS A 52 0.66 -13.46 -9.91
C HIS A 52 2.07 -13.04 -10.34
N ASN A 53 2.33 -11.75 -10.51
CA ASN A 53 3.64 -11.15 -10.78
C ASN A 53 4.50 -10.93 -9.53
N VAL A 54 3.98 -11.28 -8.34
CA VAL A 54 4.80 -11.30 -7.11
C VAL A 54 5.51 -12.63 -7.01
N ASP A 55 6.83 -12.62 -6.98
CA ASP A 55 7.68 -13.81 -6.92
C ASP A 55 8.03 -14.20 -5.49
N ALA A 56 8.24 -13.22 -4.61
CA ALA A 56 8.72 -13.45 -3.25
C ALA A 56 8.28 -12.37 -2.25
N PHE A 57 8.31 -12.78 -0.98
CA PHE A 57 8.13 -11.91 0.17
C PHE A 57 9.39 -11.99 1.04
N TYR A 58 9.89 -10.84 1.46
CA TYR A 58 11.04 -10.75 2.35
C TYR A 58 10.65 -10.04 3.63
N VAL A 59 10.84 -10.69 4.77
CA VAL A 59 10.60 -10.10 6.08
C VAL A 59 11.92 -9.74 6.74
N GLY A 60 12.06 -8.50 7.19
CA GLY A 60 13.27 -8.05 7.88
C GLY A 60 13.41 -6.54 7.99
N GLU A 61 14.61 -6.13 8.37
CA GLU A 61 15.02 -4.72 8.37
C GLU A 61 15.69 -4.40 7.03
N PHE A 62 15.18 -3.37 6.33
CA PHE A 62 15.69 -2.91 5.05
C PHE A 62 15.92 -1.40 5.11
N GLU A 63 17.13 -0.96 4.70
CA GLU A 63 17.56 0.44 4.77
C GLU A 63 16.59 1.38 4.02
N GLU A 64 16.18 1.01 2.81
CA GLU A 64 15.23 1.79 1.99
C GLU A 64 13.88 2.02 2.70
N MET A 65 13.38 1.01 3.44
CA MET A 65 12.13 1.13 4.19
C MET A 65 12.29 2.01 5.43
N LEU A 66 13.44 1.92 6.09
CA LEU A 66 13.74 2.77 7.25
C LEU A 66 13.89 4.25 6.84
N GLU A 67 14.54 4.52 5.71
CA GLU A 67 14.70 5.87 5.16
C GLU A 67 13.36 6.50 4.74
N ARG A 68 12.44 5.67 4.25
CA ARG A 68 11.10 6.10 3.80
C ARG A 68 10.05 6.03 4.89
N GLU A 69 10.37 5.49 6.06
CA GLU A 69 9.45 5.30 7.19
C GLU A 69 8.21 4.47 6.81
N VAL A 70 8.38 3.41 5.98
CA VAL A 70 7.30 2.52 5.54
C VAL A 70 7.46 1.12 6.10
N ASN A 71 6.34 0.41 6.33
CA ASN A 71 6.31 -0.94 6.87
C ASN A 71 6.35 -2.04 5.80
N ALA A 72 6.00 -1.71 4.56
CA ALA A 72 6.15 -2.59 3.42
C ALA A 72 6.58 -1.80 2.17
N LEU A 73 7.06 -2.51 1.14
CA LEU A 73 7.50 -1.93 -0.13
C LEU A 73 7.51 -2.99 -1.23
N TYR A 74 6.75 -2.76 -2.30
CA TYR A 74 6.87 -3.55 -3.53
C TYR A 74 8.00 -3.00 -4.42
N LYS A 75 8.83 -3.92 -4.93
CA LYS A 75 9.90 -3.60 -5.88
C LYS A 75 10.27 -4.81 -6.72
N ASP A 76 10.20 -4.69 -8.04
CA ASP A 76 10.69 -5.68 -9.01
C ASP A 76 10.20 -7.13 -8.73
N GLY A 77 8.90 -7.31 -8.49
CA GLY A 77 8.29 -8.62 -8.23
C GLY A 77 8.46 -9.11 -6.78
N VAL A 78 9.00 -8.30 -5.89
CA VAL A 78 9.23 -8.65 -4.49
C VAL A 78 8.51 -7.68 -3.55
N ILE A 79 7.81 -8.22 -2.55
CA ILE A 79 7.25 -7.44 -1.46
C ILE A 79 8.19 -7.58 -0.25
N TYR A 80 8.76 -6.47 0.18
CA TYR A 80 9.56 -6.34 1.39
C TYR A 80 8.65 -5.92 2.53
N ILE A 81 8.83 -6.51 3.71
CA ILE A 81 7.95 -6.31 4.87
C ILE A 81 8.82 -6.12 6.09
N SER A 82 8.54 -5.11 6.89
CA SER A 82 9.19 -4.89 8.18
C SER A 82 8.92 -6.06 9.12
N ASN A 83 9.93 -6.47 9.87
CA ASN A 83 9.74 -7.42 10.98
C ASN A 83 9.19 -6.76 12.26
N ILE A 84 8.95 -5.44 12.20
CA ILE A 84 8.27 -4.66 13.24
C ILE A 84 6.87 -4.39 12.72
N GLN A 85 5.89 -5.12 13.27
CA GLN A 85 4.47 -5.00 12.93
C GLN A 85 3.67 -4.89 14.22
N ASP A 86 2.62 -4.10 14.23
CA ASP A 86 1.78 -3.92 15.39
C ASP A 86 0.93 -5.17 15.65
N ASP A 87 0.25 -5.66 14.61
CA ASP A 87 -0.54 -6.89 14.66
C ASP A 87 -0.69 -7.56 13.27
N ILE A 88 -1.53 -8.62 13.21
CA ILE A 88 -1.81 -9.38 11.98
C ILE A 88 -2.57 -8.52 10.97
N ASP A 89 -3.54 -7.72 11.42
CA ASP A 89 -4.39 -6.93 10.53
C ASP A 89 -3.57 -5.83 9.84
N ASP A 90 -2.68 -5.14 10.57
CA ASP A 90 -1.77 -4.14 10.01
C ASP A 90 -0.85 -4.75 8.95
N MET A 91 -0.25 -5.93 9.26
CA MET A 91 0.60 -6.63 8.29
C MET A 91 -0.16 -7.09 7.04
N VAL A 92 -1.42 -7.48 7.18
CA VAL A 92 -2.28 -7.85 6.04
C VAL A 92 -2.62 -6.61 5.21
N ASP A 93 -2.93 -5.48 5.85
CA ASP A 93 -3.18 -4.20 5.19
C ASP A 93 -1.95 -3.80 4.36
N ASP A 94 -0.77 -3.78 4.97
CA ASP A 94 0.50 -3.44 4.30
C ASP A 94 0.76 -4.33 3.08
N ILE A 95 0.61 -5.65 3.20
CA ILE A 95 0.86 -6.58 2.09
C ILE A 95 -0.18 -6.40 0.98
N ILE A 96 -1.46 -6.18 1.29
CA ILE A 96 -2.50 -5.98 0.26
C ILE A 96 -2.28 -4.64 -0.45
N HIS A 97 -1.83 -3.62 0.26
CA HIS A 97 -1.40 -2.35 -0.32
C HIS A 97 -0.27 -2.55 -1.35
N GLU A 98 0.76 -3.32 -1.00
CA GLU A 98 1.87 -3.61 -1.92
C GLU A 98 1.48 -4.53 -3.09
N ILE A 99 0.50 -5.41 -2.89
CA ILE A 99 -0.11 -6.17 -3.99
C ILE A 99 -0.80 -5.23 -5.00
N ALA A 100 -1.42 -4.14 -4.54
CA ALA A 100 -1.99 -3.16 -5.44
C ALA A 100 -0.91 -2.50 -6.31
N HIS A 101 0.24 -2.13 -5.74
CA HIS A 101 1.37 -1.60 -6.50
C HIS A 101 1.96 -2.62 -7.48
N ALA A 102 2.02 -3.90 -7.11
CA ALA A 102 2.39 -4.96 -8.03
C ALA A 102 1.41 -5.06 -9.22
N LEU A 103 0.11 -5.00 -8.95
CA LEU A 103 -0.92 -4.99 -9.99
C LEU A 103 -0.81 -3.77 -10.91
N GLU A 104 -0.50 -2.59 -10.37
CA GLU A 104 -0.27 -1.38 -11.16
C GLU A 104 0.90 -1.52 -12.14
N ASP A 105 2.01 -2.12 -11.68
CA ASP A 105 3.19 -2.37 -12.53
C ASP A 105 2.83 -3.23 -13.73
N GLU A 106 1.97 -4.21 -13.54
CA GLU A 106 1.57 -5.13 -14.60
C GLU A 106 0.43 -4.61 -15.45
N ARG A 107 -0.61 -4.05 -14.83
CA ARG A 107 -1.89 -3.70 -15.45
C ARG A 107 -2.13 -2.19 -15.51
N GLY A 108 -1.10 -1.37 -15.34
CA GLY A 108 -1.23 0.09 -15.33
C GLY A 108 -1.94 0.68 -16.56
N MET A 109 -1.73 0.08 -17.75
CA MET A 109 -2.46 0.50 -18.96
C MET A 109 -3.97 0.25 -18.85
N ASP A 110 -4.39 -0.88 -18.29
CA ASP A 110 -5.81 -1.22 -18.12
C ASP A 110 -6.47 -0.33 -17.05
N LEU A 111 -5.70 0.02 -16.02
CA LEU A 111 -6.16 0.87 -14.93
C LEU A 111 -6.29 2.34 -15.36
N TYR A 112 -5.27 2.89 -16.01
CA TYR A 112 -5.11 4.34 -16.14
C TYR A 112 -5.32 4.91 -17.53
N SER A 113 -5.29 4.10 -18.61
CA SER A 113 -5.30 4.62 -19.99
C SER A 113 -6.53 5.44 -20.38
N ASP A 114 -7.69 5.21 -19.76
CA ASP A 114 -8.91 5.99 -19.99
C ASP A 114 -8.99 7.28 -19.15
N GLY A 115 -8.05 7.47 -18.20
CA GLY A 115 -7.94 8.63 -17.32
C GLY A 115 -9.08 8.77 -16.31
N LYS A 116 -9.92 7.74 -16.10
CA LYS A 116 -11.06 7.84 -15.17
C LYS A 116 -10.59 7.96 -13.71
N ILE A 117 -9.66 7.10 -13.28
CA ILE A 117 -9.12 7.11 -11.91
C ILE A 117 -8.41 8.44 -11.63
N GLU A 118 -7.59 8.91 -12.57
CA GLU A 118 -6.87 10.18 -12.42
C GLU A 118 -7.83 11.37 -12.29
N ARG A 119 -8.85 11.46 -13.15
CA ARG A 119 -9.86 12.53 -13.04
C ARG A 119 -10.61 12.49 -11.71
N GLU A 120 -10.94 11.30 -11.20
CA GLU A 120 -11.59 11.12 -9.90
C GLU A 120 -10.66 11.58 -8.77
N PHE A 121 -9.42 11.15 -8.78
CA PHE A 121 -8.40 11.55 -7.81
C PHE A 121 -8.19 13.08 -7.78
N LEU A 122 -7.96 13.69 -8.93
CA LEU A 122 -7.76 15.15 -9.02
C LEU A 122 -9.00 15.95 -8.59
N ALA A 123 -10.20 15.41 -8.82
CA ALA A 123 -11.42 16.04 -8.30
C ALA A 123 -11.46 16.01 -6.77
N LYS A 124 -11.04 14.91 -6.14
CA LYS A 124 -10.92 14.76 -4.69
C LYS A 124 -9.85 15.68 -4.11
N ARG A 125 -8.67 15.77 -4.74
CA ARG A 125 -7.60 16.70 -4.33
C ARG A 125 -8.04 18.16 -4.43
N ARG A 126 -8.82 18.51 -5.46
CA ARG A 126 -9.42 19.85 -5.56
C ARG A 126 -10.38 20.14 -4.40
N LEU A 127 -11.17 19.14 -3.99
CA LEU A 127 -12.06 19.29 -2.84
C LEU A 127 -11.27 19.46 -1.53
N LEU A 128 -10.18 18.68 -1.35
CA LEU A 128 -9.27 18.82 -0.23
C LEU A 128 -8.66 20.23 -0.19
N LEU A 129 -8.15 20.73 -1.31
CA LEU A 129 -7.61 22.11 -1.41
C LEU A 129 -8.64 23.15 -0.96
N HIS A 130 -9.89 23.01 -1.40
CA HIS A 130 -10.96 23.91 -1.01
C HIS A 130 -11.22 23.87 0.52
N ARG A 131 -11.17 22.70 1.13
CA ARG A 131 -11.32 22.51 2.59
C ARG A 131 -10.17 23.10 3.37
N LEU A 132 -8.93 22.92 2.91
CA LEU A 132 -7.74 23.50 3.52
C LEU A 132 -7.81 25.05 3.51
N HIS A 133 -8.27 25.64 2.41
CA HIS A 133 -8.51 27.08 2.36
C HIS A 133 -9.59 27.54 3.35
N GLY A 134 -10.64 26.72 3.57
CA GLY A 134 -11.65 26.97 4.60
C GLY A 134 -11.07 27.01 6.01
N GLU A 135 -10.09 26.17 6.28
CA GLU A 135 -9.32 26.14 7.54
C GLU A 135 -8.19 27.18 7.59
N ARG A 136 -8.01 27.98 6.54
CA ARG A 136 -6.97 29.01 6.41
C ARG A 136 -5.53 28.44 6.42
N ILE A 137 -5.38 27.22 5.94
CA ILE A 137 -4.06 26.62 5.72
C ILE A 137 -3.45 27.23 4.48
N ASP A 138 -2.18 27.66 4.59
CA ASP A 138 -1.42 28.15 3.45
C ASP A 138 -1.02 26.96 2.56
N THR A 139 -1.40 27.03 1.30
CA THR A 139 -1.15 26.00 0.29
C THR A 139 -0.27 26.51 -0.85
N GLU A 140 0.32 27.72 -0.70
CA GLU A 140 1.19 28.30 -1.71
C GLU A 140 2.45 27.45 -1.89
N GLY A 141 2.78 27.13 -3.13
CA GLY A 141 3.96 26.31 -3.48
C GLY A 141 3.70 24.82 -3.61
N TYR A 142 2.48 24.32 -3.29
CA TYR A 142 2.12 22.92 -3.41
C TYR A 142 1.15 22.65 -4.58
N ASP A 143 1.49 21.65 -5.42
CA ASP A 143 0.66 21.31 -6.58
C ASP A 143 -0.38 20.23 -6.24
N PHE A 144 -1.64 20.64 -6.09
CA PHE A 144 -2.78 19.76 -5.87
C PHE A 144 -3.28 19.07 -7.16
N PHE A 145 -2.66 19.37 -8.30
CA PHE A 145 -3.09 18.85 -9.62
C PHE A 145 -2.05 17.95 -10.27
N ASP A 146 -0.91 17.73 -9.61
CA ASP A 146 0.03 16.69 -9.96
C ASP A 146 -0.42 15.34 -9.38
N SER A 147 -0.48 14.29 -10.17
CA SER A 147 -0.87 12.94 -9.74
C SER A 147 0.27 12.09 -9.20
N GLU A 148 1.52 12.53 -9.45
CA GLU A 148 2.71 11.83 -9.00
C GLU A 148 3.01 12.09 -7.51
N PHE A 149 3.80 11.22 -6.92
CA PHE A 149 4.27 11.40 -5.54
C PHE A 149 5.31 12.51 -5.47
N ASP A 150 5.09 13.47 -4.58
CA ASP A 150 6.03 14.53 -4.23
C ASP A 150 6.27 14.52 -2.72
N ILE A 151 7.52 14.33 -2.32
CA ILE A 151 7.90 14.26 -0.91
C ILE A 151 7.59 15.56 -0.16
N ASN A 152 7.72 16.73 -0.80
CA ASN A 152 7.41 18.01 -0.15
C ASN A 152 5.90 18.16 0.06
N PHE A 153 5.09 17.65 -0.88
CA PHE A 153 3.64 17.64 -0.73
C PHE A 153 3.19 16.67 0.37
N ASP A 154 3.81 15.50 0.45
CA ASP A 154 3.54 14.53 1.52
C ASP A 154 3.93 15.12 2.90
N GLU A 155 5.13 15.68 3.03
CA GLU A 155 5.57 16.35 4.25
C GLU A 155 4.63 17.50 4.65
N PHE A 156 4.17 18.30 3.69
CA PHE A 156 3.18 19.36 3.94
C PHE A 156 1.89 18.79 4.53
N LEU A 157 1.34 17.74 3.93
CA LEU A 157 0.11 17.12 4.42
C LEU A 157 0.32 16.51 5.81
N TYR A 158 1.45 15.89 6.05
CA TYR A 158 1.77 15.23 7.32
C TYR A 158 2.13 16.22 8.44
N GLN A 159 3.01 17.19 8.16
CA GLN A 159 3.60 18.04 9.19
C GLN A 159 2.84 19.36 9.36
N ASP A 160 2.53 20.07 8.27
CA ASP A 160 1.93 21.40 8.30
C ASP A 160 0.40 21.32 8.50
N VAL A 161 -0.29 20.43 7.78
CA VAL A 161 -1.72 20.19 7.99
C VAL A 161 -1.93 19.32 9.23
N GLY A 162 -1.18 18.26 9.36
CA GLY A 162 -1.21 17.27 10.44
C GLY A 162 -2.32 16.25 10.29
N TYR A 163 -2.00 15.00 10.62
CA TYR A 163 -2.91 13.86 10.46
C TYR A 163 -4.29 14.01 11.10
N PRO A 164 -4.46 14.59 12.32
CA PRO A 164 -5.78 14.73 12.93
C PRO A 164 -6.73 15.61 12.12
N LEU A 165 -6.24 16.75 11.61
CA LEU A 165 -7.02 17.65 10.78
C LEU A 165 -7.24 17.03 9.40
N LEU A 166 -6.18 16.51 8.77
CA LEU A 166 -6.25 15.88 7.46
C LEU A 166 -7.27 14.72 7.44
N ARG A 167 -7.25 13.85 8.46
CA ARG A 167 -8.25 12.77 8.62
C ARG A 167 -9.67 13.31 8.64
N THR A 168 -9.91 14.42 9.33
CA THR A 168 -11.22 15.07 9.37
C THR A 168 -11.63 15.61 8.00
N LEU A 169 -10.70 16.26 7.30
CA LEU A 169 -10.95 16.88 6.00
C LEU A 169 -11.06 15.85 4.86
N THR A 170 -10.54 14.63 5.04
CA THR A 170 -10.51 13.60 4.00
C THR A 170 -11.51 12.47 4.22
N SER A 171 -12.15 12.36 5.38
CA SER A 171 -12.94 11.20 5.82
C SER A 171 -14.09 10.77 4.91
N ASP A 172 -14.59 11.66 4.05
CA ASP A 172 -15.65 11.41 3.08
C ASP A 172 -15.18 11.50 1.62
N ILE A 173 -13.86 11.60 1.39
CA ILE A 173 -13.26 11.67 0.05
C ILE A 173 -12.15 10.63 -0.16
N PHE A 174 -11.45 10.21 0.90
CA PHE A 174 -10.41 9.18 0.86
C PHE A 174 -10.59 8.19 2.01
N TYR A 175 -10.09 6.97 1.89
CA TYR A 175 -10.11 5.98 2.98
C TYR A 175 -9.08 6.28 4.05
N SER A 176 -7.92 6.75 3.64
CA SER A 176 -6.89 7.26 4.55
C SER A 176 -6.41 8.64 4.12
N PRO A 177 -5.78 9.41 5.02
CA PRO A 177 -5.11 10.65 4.64
C PRO A 177 -3.98 10.44 3.62
N TYR A 178 -3.28 9.31 3.69
CA TYR A 178 -2.17 8.97 2.83
C TYR A 178 -2.59 8.80 1.35
N ALA A 179 -3.80 8.31 1.11
CA ALA A 179 -4.38 8.24 -0.24
C ALA A 179 -4.45 9.59 -0.98
N ALA A 180 -4.32 10.72 -0.28
CA ALA A 180 -4.30 12.04 -0.91
C ALA A 180 -2.92 12.42 -1.48
N THR A 181 -1.85 11.68 -1.19
CA THR A 181 -0.47 12.03 -1.55
C THR A 181 -0.14 11.79 -3.01
N ALA A 182 -0.64 10.69 -3.59
CA ALA A 182 -0.41 10.34 -4.99
C ALA A 182 -1.55 9.50 -5.56
N LEU A 183 -1.64 9.44 -6.89
CA LEU A 183 -2.63 8.62 -7.61
C LEU A 183 -2.47 7.14 -7.28
N ARG A 184 -1.24 6.66 -7.21
CA ARG A 184 -0.92 5.26 -6.88
C ARG A 184 -1.34 4.92 -5.45
N GLU A 185 -1.10 5.82 -4.49
CA GLU A 185 -1.53 5.62 -3.10
C GLU A 185 -3.05 5.63 -2.97
N TYR A 186 -3.74 6.46 -3.76
CA TYR A 186 -5.20 6.45 -3.83
C TYR A 186 -5.74 5.12 -4.36
N PHE A 187 -5.10 4.54 -5.37
CA PHE A 187 -5.48 3.23 -5.90
C PHE A 187 -5.23 2.14 -4.85
N ALA A 188 -4.03 2.09 -4.27
CA ALA A 188 -3.62 1.05 -3.33
C ALA A 188 -4.49 1.05 -2.05
N ASP A 189 -4.74 2.22 -1.46
CA ASP A 189 -5.62 2.40 -0.29
C ASP A 189 -7.08 1.96 -0.58
N THR A 190 -7.57 2.27 -1.78
CA THR A 190 -8.92 1.85 -2.20
C THR A 190 -8.97 0.33 -2.47
N PHE A 191 -7.93 -0.25 -3.05
CA PHE A 191 -7.82 -1.69 -3.29
C PHE A 191 -7.79 -2.47 -1.97
N GLU A 192 -7.04 -2.00 -0.98
CA GLU A 192 -7.02 -2.52 0.38
C GLU A 192 -8.44 -2.47 1.00
N ALA A 193 -9.11 -1.34 0.92
CA ALA A 193 -10.47 -1.19 1.44
C ALA A 193 -11.46 -2.16 0.78
N TYR A 194 -11.28 -2.45 -0.51
CA TYR A 194 -12.13 -3.41 -1.25
C TYR A 194 -11.89 -4.84 -0.76
N PHE A 195 -10.65 -5.30 -0.68
CA PHE A 195 -10.33 -6.71 -0.47
C PHE A 195 -10.20 -7.09 1.01
N HIS A 196 -9.48 -6.31 1.80
CA HIS A 196 -9.26 -6.63 3.21
C HIS A 196 -10.45 -6.21 4.08
N LYS A 197 -10.81 -4.94 4.01
CA LYS A 197 -11.89 -4.38 4.86
C LYS A 197 -13.29 -4.71 4.36
N ARG A 198 -13.40 -5.36 3.19
CA ARG A 198 -14.66 -5.76 2.53
C ARG A 198 -15.67 -4.62 2.41
N LYS A 199 -15.18 -3.42 2.21
CA LYS A 199 -15.97 -2.19 2.09
C LYS A 199 -16.51 -1.97 0.67
N VAL A 200 -16.86 -3.02 -0.05
CA VAL A 200 -17.24 -3.02 -1.47
C VAL A 200 -18.29 -1.93 -1.79
N ASN A 201 -19.33 -1.80 -0.97
CA ASN A 201 -20.36 -0.77 -1.18
C ASN A 201 -19.84 0.65 -0.93
N GLU A 202 -18.94 0.82 0.04
CA GLU A 202 -18.29 2.11 0.30
C GLU A 202 -17.35 2.46 -0.85
N VAL A 203 -16.54 1.49 -1.33
CA VAL A 203 -15.66 1.68 -2.49
C VAL A 203 -16.46 2.08 -3.72
N ARG A 204 -17.58 1.39 -4.00
CA ARG A 204 -18.46 1.74 -5.11
C ARG A 204 -19.01 3.17 -5.02
N SER A 205 -19.25 3.66 -3.82
CA SER A 205 -19.79 5.00 -3.59
C SER A 205 -18.71 6.07 -3.57
N LEU A 206 -17.59 5.80 -2.90
CA LEU A 206 -16.53 6.77 -2.66
C LEU A 206 -15.53 6.84 -3.83
N SER A 207 -15.21 5.70 -4.42
CA SER A 207 -14.18 5.56 -5.46
C SER A 207 -14.72 4.75 -6.66
N PRO A 208 -15.79 5.25 -7.33
CA PRO A 208 -16.48 4.50 -8.39
C PRO A 208 -15.59 4.16 -9.59
N ALA A 209 -14.60 4.98 -9.93
CA ALA A 209 -13.70 4.69 -11.04
C ALA A 209 -12.78 3.49 -10.72
N ILE A 210 -12.25 3.41 -9.50
CA ILE A 210 -11.45 2.26 -9.06
C ILE A 210 -12.34 1.02 -8.92
N TYR A 211 -13.55 1.18 -8.35
CA TYR A 211 -14.52 0.08 -8.27
C TYR A 211 -14.78 -0.55 -9.64
N GLU A 212 -15.08 0.26 -10.67
CA GLU A 212 -15.30 -0.23 -12.04
C GLU A 212 -14.10 -1.02 -12.58
N LYS A 213 -12.87 -0.56 -12.30
CA LYS A 213 -11.64 -1.23 -12.75
C LYS A 213 -11.41 -2.55 -12.03
N ILE A 214 -11.61 -2.60 -10.71
CA ILE A 214 -11.48 -3.85 -9.93
C ILE A 214 -12.51 -4.88 -10.44
N GLU A 215 -13.78 -4.50 -10.62
CA GLU A 215 -14.81 -5.40 -11.13
C GLU A 215 -14.49 -5.90 -12.54
N MET A 216 -14.04 -5.00 -13.43
CA MET A 216 -13.59 -5.39 -14.78
C MET A 216 -12.48 -6.45 -14.70
N LEU A 217 -11.46 -6.22 -13.87
CA LEU A 217 -10.37 -7.17 -13.70
C LEU A 217 -10.83 -8.48 -13.04
N LEU A 218 -11.85 -8.44 -12.18
CA LEU A 218 -12.42 -9.65 -11.55
C LEU A 218 -13.19 -10.53 -12.57
N GLU A 219 -13.82 -9.91 -13.58
CA GLU A 219 -14.57 -10.60 -14.64
C GLU A 219 -13.67 -11.26 -15.70
N GLU A 220 -12.41 -10.85 -15.82
CA GLU A 220 -11.43 -11.48 -16.72
C GLU A 220 -11.10 -12.90 -16.24
N GLU A 221 -11.12 -13.89 -17.17
CA GLU A 221 -10.79 -15.30 -16.91
C GLU A 221 -9.27 -15.56 -16.73
#